data_135534f264f2f526653f9e1a02a8c1fa
#
_entry.id   135534f264f2f526653f9e1a02a8c1fa
#
_cell.length_a   1.000
_cell.length_b   1.000
_cell.length_c   1.000
_cell.angle_alpha   90.00
_cell.angle_beta   90.00
_cell.angle_gamma   90.00
#
_symmetry.space_group_name_H-M   'P 1'
#
loop_
_entity.id
_entity.type
_entity.pdbx_description
1 polymer ?
#
loop_
_entity_poly.entity_id
_entity_poly.type
_entity_poly.pdbx_seq_one_letter_code
_entity_poly.pdbx_strand_id
1 'polypeptide(L)'
;MKMPKPRTPSPTGKDPATGKFVAGNRFWEQRSSHGANPKFENASDLWDACAEYFEWNAENPLYEARPFAFQGSVTIARVEKMRAMTVGALCMFLDVTFKTWTDWRTDRADLSHVIAWAENVIYRQKFEGASADMLNPNIIARDLGLADKKDLSSSDKSMSPKAALDMSKLSPEALAEIVALGDAPDSA
;
A
#
# COMPACT_ATOMS: atom_id res chain seq x y z
N MET A 1 14.30 -3.63 -45.76
CA MET A 1 14.25 -3.18 -44.37
C MET A 1 13.96 -4.42 -43.51
N LYS A 2 14.93 -4.90 -42.69
CA LYS A 2 14.79 -6.14 -41.94
C LYS A 2 14.07 -5.82 -40.65
N MET A 3 12.85 -6.35 -40.44
CA MET A 3 12.12 -6.20 -39.17
C MET A 3 12.96 -6.76 -38.02
N PRO A 4 13.10 -6.05 -36.90
CA PRO A 4 13.78 -6.57 -35.72
C PRO A 4 13.00 -7.78 -35.21
N LYS A 5 13.72 -8.88 -34.93
CA LYS A 5 13.15 -10.08 -34.31
C LYS A 5 12.50 -9.70 -32.97
N PRO A 6 11.29 -10.23 -32.63
CA PRO A 6 10.73 -10.06 -31.30
C PRO A 6 11.73 -10.59 -30.27
N ARG A 7 12.13 -9.72 -29.35
CA ARG A 7 13.03 -10.08 -28.25
C ARG A 7 12.27 -10.97 -27.28
N THR A 8 12.74 -12.17 -27.09
CA THR A 8 12.26 -13.06 -26.03
C THR A 8 12.59 -12.42 -24.69
N PRO A 9 11.59 -12.18 -23.80
CA PRO A 9 11.87 -11.66 -22.47
C PRO A 9 12.82 -12.60 -21.74
N SER A 10 13.81 -12.02 -21.04
CA SER A 10 14.69 -12.82 -20.20
C SER A 10 13.88 -13.50 -19.08
N PRO A 11 14.35 -14.62 -18.49
CA PRO A 11 13.69 -15.26 -17.35
C PRO A 11 13.50 -14.30 -16.16
N THR A 12 14.22 -13.20 -16.09
CA THR A 12 14.11 -12.15 -15.09
C THR A 12 13.10 -11.05 -15.44
N GLY A 13 12.41 -11.14 -16.59
CA GLY A 13 11.44 -10.11 -17.05
C GLY A 13 12.06 -8.76 -17.39
N LYS A 14 13.39 -8.68 -17.42
CA LYS A 14 14.13 -7.50 -17.85
C LYS A 14 14.56 -7.65 -19.31
N ASP A 15 14.59 -6.56 -20.06
CA ASP A 15 15.19 -6.49 -21.38
C ASP A 15 16.72 -6.67 -21.25
N PRO A 16 17.31 -7.70 -21.85
CA PRO A 16 18.75 -7.97 -21.70
C PRO A 16 19.65 -6.89 -22.31
N ALA A 17 19.10 -6.01 -23.16
CA ALA A 17 19.87 -4.93 -23.79
C ALA A 17 19.87 -3.64 -23.00
N THR A 18 18.78 -3.37 -22.25
CA THR A 18 18.57 -2.10 -21.51
C THR A 18 18.57 -2.31 -20.01
N GLY A 19 18.45 -3.55 -19.51
CA GLY A 19 18.30 -3.88 -18.09
C GLY A 19 16.95 -3.49 -17.51
N LYS A 20 16.09 -2.80 -18.25
CA LYS A 20 14.78 -2.31 -17.79
C LYS A 20 13.72 -3.40 -17.81
N PHE A 21 12.72 -3.27 -16.96
CA PHE A 21 11.56 -4.17 -16.93
C PHE A 21 10.70 -4.01 -18.20
N VAL A 22 10.18 -5.12 -18.69
CA VAL A 22 9.29 -5.15 -19.86
C VAL A 22 7.85 -4.88 -19.41
N ALA A 23 7.09 -4.11 -20.20
CA ALA A 23 5.68 -3.81 -19.93
C ALA A 23 4.84 -5.10 -19.76
N GLY A 24 3.96 -5.14 -18.74
CA GLY A 24 3.18 -6.32 -18.39
C GLY A 24 3.92 -7.39 -17.59
N ASN A 25 5.17 -7.12 -17.20
CA ASN A 25 5.97 -8.01 -16.38
C ASN A 25 5.35 -8.25 -15.00
N ARG A 26 5.33 -9.52 -14.57
CA ARG A 26 4.94 -9.94 -13.23
C ARG A 26 6.16 -9.93 -12.30
N PHE A 27 6.66 -8.74 -11.95
CA PHE A 27 7.89 -8.57 -11.18
C PHE A 27 7.91 -9.30 -9.83
N TRP A 28 6.74 -9.59 -9.26
CA TRP A 28 6.61 -10.33 -7.98
C TRP A 28 6.92 -11.82 -8.11
N GLU A 29 6.92 -12.37 -9.32
CA GLU A 29 7.27 -13.77 -9.58
C GLU A 29 8.78 -13.97 -9.80
N GLN A 30 9.51 -12.85 -9.90
CA GLN A 30 10.93 -12.87 -10.18
C GLN A 30 11.74 -12.82 -8.89
N ARG A 31 12.18 -13.97 -8.45
CA ARG A 31 13.17 -14.05 -7.39
C ARG A 31 14.56 -14.06 -8.00
N SER A 32 15.31 -13.00 -7.81
CA SER A 32 16.76 -13.04 -7.95
C SER A 32 17.36 -13.87 -6.80
N SER A 33 18.50 -14.48 -7.04
CA SER A 33 19.21 -15.36 -6.09
C SER A 33 19.39 -14.69 -4.71
N HIS A 34 19.15 -15.44 -3.63
CA HIS A 34 19.47 -15.07 -2.28
C HIS A 34 21.00 -15.04 -2.08
N GLY A 35 21.54 -13.90 -1.78
CA GLY A 35 22.94 -13.73 -1.41
C GLY A 35 23.09 -12.59 -0.40
N ALA A 36 24.03 -12.74 0.54
CA ALA A 36 24.25 -11.85 1.69
C ALA A 36 24.93 -10.51 1.35
N ASN A 37 24.99 -10.10 0.08
CA ASN A 37 25.54 -8.80 -0.29
C ASN A 37 24.52 -7.70 -0.07
N PRO A 38 24.91 -6.52 0.43
CA PRO A 38 24.04 -5.36 0.51
C PRO A 38 23.55 -5.06 -0.91
N LYS A 39 22.24 -5.10 -1.12
CA LYS A 39 21.61 -5.01 -2.44
C LYS A 39 21.86 -3.65 -3.11
N PHE A 40 22.07 -2.62 -2.30
CA PHE A 40 22.43 -1.27 -2.72
C PHE A 40 23.64 -0.79 -1.91
N GLU A 41 24.74 -0.54 -2.58
CA GLU A 41 25.97 -0.10 -1.93
C GLU A 41 25.93 1.41 -1.64
N ASN A 42 25.25 2.17 -2.49
CA ASN A 42 25.17 3.62 -2.39
C ASN A 42 23.75 4.17 -2.68
N ALA A 43 23.56 5.44 -2.38
CA ALA A 43 22.29 6.14 -2.54
C ALA A 43 21.85 6.28 -4.02
N SER A 44 22.81 6.40 -4.95
CA SER A 44 22.51 6.55 -6.37
C SER A 44 21.86 5.29 -6.93
N ASP A 45 22.39 4.11 -6.59
CA ASP A 45 21.85 2.84 -7.08
C ASP A 45 20.42 2.62 -6.57
N LEU A 46 20.16 2.99 -5.31
CA LEU A 46 18.81 2.93 -4.76
C LEU A 46 17.88 3.94 -5.44
N TRP A 47 18.36 5.17 -5.70
CA TRP A 47 17.59 6.20 -6.39
C TRP A 47 17.16 5.73 -7.78
N ASP A 48 18.10 5.21 -8.58
CA ASP A 48 17.84 4.75 -9.94
C ASP A 48 16.85 3.59 -9.94
N ALA A 49 16.98 2.65 -9.01
CA ALA A 49 16.06 1.53 -8.87
C ALA A 49 14.63 1.98 -8.43
N CYS A 50 14.51 2.98 -7.57
CA CYS A 50 13.23 3.57 -7.21
C CYS A 50 12.60 4.31 -8.42
N ALA A 51 13.39 5.07 -9.18
CA ALA A 51 12.93 5.76 -10.38
C ALA A 51 12.42 4.76 -11.43
N GLU A 52 13.15 3.65 -11.64
CA GLU A 52 12.71 2.57 -12.53
C GLU A 52 11.34 1.98 -12.10
N TYR A 53 11.11 1.81 -10.79
CA TYR A 53 9.80 1.38 -10.29
C TYR A 53 8.69 2.37 -10.61
N PHE A 54 8.94 3.68 -10.45
CA PHE A 54 7.93 4.70 -10.73
C PHE A 54 7.61 4.78 -12.22
N GLU A 55 8.62 4.72 -13.09
CA GLU A 55 8.43 4.63 -14.54
C GLU A 55 7.62 3.37 -14.91
N TRP A 56 8.02 2.21 -14.38
CA TRP A 56 7.31 0.96 -14.62
C TRP A 56 5.84 1.05 -14.16
N ASN A 57 5.57 1.64 -13.00
CA ASN A 57 4.20 1.78 -12.48
C ASN A 57 3.34 2.64 -13.41
N ALA A 58 3.89 3.74 -13.93
CA ALA A 58 3.22 4.64 -14.86
C ALA A 58 2.94 3.97 -16.22
N GLU A 59 3.87 3.16 -16.72
CA GLU A 59 3.74 2.47 -18.00
C GLU A 59 2.84 1.21 -17.94
N ASN A 60 2.51 0.72 -16.74
CA ASN A 60 1.72 -0.49 -16.55
C ASN A 60 0.42 -0.21 -15.78
N PRO A 61 -0.55 0.50 -16.40
CA PRO A 61 -1.85 0.77 -15.78
C PRO A 61 -2.63 -0.54 -15.54
N LEU A 62 -3.60 -0.48 -14.64
CA LEU A 62 -4.61 -1.52 -14.50
C LEU A 62 -5.66 -1.37 -15.61
N TYR A 63 -6.39 -2.44 -15.89
CA TYR A 63 -7.42 -2.42 -16.91
C TYR A 63 -8.75 -2.93 -16.36
N GLU A 64 -9.82 -2.21 -16.68
CA GLU A 64 -11.19 -2.58 -16.39
C GLU A 64 -11.93 -2.91 -17.70
N ALA A 65 -12.61 -4.04 -17.73
CA ALA A 65 -13.55 -4.35 -18.82
C ALA A 65 -14.88 -3.64 -18.53
N ARG A 66 -15.19 -2.62 -19.32
CA ARG A 66 -16.41 -1.81 -19.14
C ARG A 66 -17.38 -2.03 -20.29
N PRO A 67 -18.65 -2.40 -20.01
CA PRO A 67 -19.67 -2.47 -21.04
C PRO A 67 -20.14 -1.05 -21.40
N PHE A 68 -20.17 -0.76 -22.70
CA PHE A 68 -20.77 0.45 -23.28
C PHE A 68 -21.96 0.05 -24.13
N ALA A 69 -23.13 0.59 -23.80
CA ALA A 69 -24.36 0.36 -24.58
C ALA A 69 -24.60 1.56 -25.51
N PHE A 70 -24.72 1.27 -26.80
CA PHE A 70 -25.08 2.27 -27.80
C PHE A 70 -26.04 1.64 -28.83
N GLN A 71 -27.17 2.29 -29.08
CA GLN A 71 -28.21 1.88 -30.07
C GLN A 71 -28.58 0.39 -29.98
N GLY A 72 -28.76 -0.14 -28.77
CA GLY A 72 -29.18 -1.54 -28.54
C GLY A 72 -28.07 -2.58 -28.65
N SER A 73 -26.82 -2.20 -28.99
CA SER A 73 -25.68 -3.08 -28.96
C SER A 73 -24.80 -2.78 -27.74
N VAL A 74 -24.20 -3.84 -27.14
CA VAL A 74 -23.27 -3.74 -26.00
C VAL A 74 -21.87 -4.10 -26.47
N THR A 75 -20.96 -3.15 -26.34
CA THR A 75 -19.53 -3.37 -26.62
C THR A 75 -18.74 -3.34 -25.33
N ILE A 76 -17.88 -4.32 -25.10
CA ILE A 76 -16.97 -4.33 -23.95
C ILE A 76 -15.68 -3.65 -24.36
N ALA A 77 -15.39 -2.50 -23.75
CA ALA A 77 -14.13 -1.80 -23.96
C ALA A 77 -13.19 -2.01 -22.76
N ARG A 78 -11.89 -2.04 -23.03
CA ARG A 78 -10.83 -2.10 -22.03
C ARG A 78 -10.44 -0.67 -21.66
N VAL A 79 -10.74 -0.26 -20.43
CA VAL A 79 -10.46 1.09 -19.93
C VAL A 79 -9.24 1.03 -19.01
N GLU A 80 -8.28 1.91 -19.23
CA GLU A 80 -7.11 2.05 -18.37
C GLU A 80 -7.47 2.68 -17.04
N LYS A 81 -6.86 2.17 -15.97
CA LYS A 81 -7.01 2.63 -14.60
C LYS A 81 -5.64 2.88 -13.99
N MET A 82 -5.51 3.96 -13.26
CA MET A 82 -4.30 4.28 -12.52
C MET A 82 -3.94 3.15 -11.54
N ARG A 83 -2.68 2.77 -11.56
CA ARG A 83 -2.11 1.81 -10.59
C ARG A 83 -1.59 2.59 -9.38
N ALA A 84 -2.17 2.34 -8.20
CA ALA A 84 -1.69 2.95 -6.97
C ALA A 84 -0.28 2.44 -6.62
N MET A 85 0.63 3.35 -6.32
CA MET A 85 1.95 3.03 -5.80
C MET A 85 1.86 2.69 -4.31
N THR A 86 2.66 1.73 -3.85
CA THR A 86 2.79 1.41 -2.43
C THR A 86 4.23 1.10 -2.08
N VAL A 87 4.63 1.36 -0.83
CA VAL A 87 5.97 0.98 -0.34
C VAL A 87 6.14 -0.53 -0.41
N GLY A 88 5.07 -1.31 -0.14
CA GLY A 88 5.11 -2.76 -0.29
C GLY A 88 5.42 -3.22 -1.71
N ALA A 89 4.79 -2.60 -2.74
CA ALA A 89 5.06 -2.92 -4.13
C ALA A 89 6.48 -2.48 -4.56
N LEU A 90 6.95 -1.32 -4.06
CA LEU A 90 8.33 -0.89 -4.25
C LEU A 90 9.32 -1.90 -3.66
N CYS A 91 9.09 -2.36 -2.42
CA CYS A 91 9.94 -3.37 -1.80
C CYS A 91 9.98 -4.68 -2.60
N MET A 92 8.82 -5.12 -3.12
CA MET A 92 8.76 -6.30 -4.00
C MET A 92 9.53 -6.09 -5.30
N PHE A 93 9.41 -4.91 -5.90
CA PHE A 93 10.13 -4.56 -7.13
C PHE A 93 11.65 -4.54 -6.90
N LEU A 94 12.07 -3.96 -5.78
CA LEU A 94 13.47 -3.93 -5.35
C LEU A 94 13.96 -5.29 -4.84
N ASP A 95 13.09 -6.29 -4.68
CA ASP A 95 13.39 -7.60 -4.07
C ASP A 95 14.01 -7.44 -2.66
N VAL A 96 13.41 -6.62 -1.84
CA VAL A 96 13.76 -6.43 -0.41
C VAL A 96 12.53 -6.64 0.45
N THR A 97 12.73 -6.95 1.73
CA THR A 97 11.61 -7.04 2.66
C THR A 97 11.20 -5.65 3.14
N PHE A 98 9.93 -5.50 3.53
CA PHE A 98 9.46 -4.26 4.16
C PHE A 98 10.25 -3.94 5.45
N LYS A 99 10.65 -4.97 6.20
CA LYS A 99 11.52 -4.81 7.35
C LYS A 99 12.87 -4.21 6.96
N THR A 100 13.52 -4.75 5.92
CA THR A 100 14.79 -4.22 5.40
C THR A 100 14.68 -2.75 5.01
N TRP A 101 13.58 -2.36 4.34
CA TRP A 101 13.30 -0.97 3.99
C TRP A 101 13.20 -0.08 5.23
N THR A 102 12.49 -0.55 6.27
CA THR A 102 12.34 0.18 7.54
C THR A 102 13.66 0.27 8.30
N ASP A 103 14.45 -0.81 8.33
CA ASP A 103 15.77 -0.82 8.97
C ASP A 103 16.72 0.17 8.26
N TRP A 104 16.72 0.21 6.93
CA TRP A 104 17.52 1.19 6.18
C TRP A 104 17.16 2.64 6.51
N ARG A 105 15.90 2.93 6.77
CA ARG A 105 15.47 4.29 7.18
C ARG A 105 16.17 4.74 8.47
N THR A 106 16.44 3.78 9.39
CA THR A 106 17.03 4.05 10.71
C THR A 106 18.55 3.90 10.71
N ASP A 107 19.06 2.85 10.05
CA ASP A 107 20.44 2.42 10.21
C ASP A 107 21.36 2.90 9.09
N ARG A 108 20.79 3.27 7.92
CA ARG A 108 21.52 3.70 6.73
C ARG A 108 21.29 5.19 6.47
N ALA A 109 22.00 6.05 7.19
CA ALA A 109 21.92 7.50 7.05
C ALA A 109 22.21 7.97 5.59
N ASP A 110 23.05 7.24 4.87
CA ASP A 110 23.38 7.48 3.46
C ASP A 110 22.19 7.25 2.53
N LEU A 111 21.28 6.34 2.85
CA LEU A 111 20.06 6.02 2.06
C LEU A 111 18.82 6.80 2.50
N SER A 112 18.82 7.39 3.69
CA SER A 112 17.64 8.01 4.33
C SER A 112 16.96 9.05 3.45
N HIS A 113 17.73 9.87 2.74
CA HIS A 113 17.22 10.88 1.82
C HIS A 113 16.46 10.26 0.64
N VAL A 114 16.98 9.20 0.03
CA VAL A 114 16.34 8.49 -1.09
C VAL A 114 15.05 7.81 -0.61
N ILE A 115 15.09 7.20 0.56
CA ILE A 115 13.93 6.56 1.17
C ILE A 115 12.81 7.57 1.41
N ALA A 116 13.13 8.70 2.05
CA ALA A 116 12.17 9.77 2.28
C ALA A 116 11.59 10.33 0.98
N TRP A 117 12.42 10.51 -0.05
CA TRP A 117 11.98 10.95 -1.37
C TRP A 117 11.03 9.93 -2.02
N ALA A 118 11.38 8.65 -2.01
CA ALA A 118 10.54 7.61 -2.60
C ALA A 118 9.17 7.50 -1.90
N GLU A 119 9.15 7.59 -0.57
CA GLU A 119 7.91 7.58 0.20
C GLU A 119 7.04 8.82 -0.08
N ASN A 120 7.66 10.00 -0.27
CA ASN A 120 6.95 11.21 -0.66
C ASN A 120 6.36 11.11 -2.08
N VAL A 121 7.07 10.52 -3.04
CA VAL A 121 6.53 10.28 -4.40
C VAL A 121 5.30 9.38 -4.33
N ILE A 122 5.38 8.28 -3.57
CA ILE A 122 4.26 7.35 -3.37
C ILE A 122 3.07 8.06 -2.69
N TYR A 123 3.32 8.85 -1.65
CA TYR A 123 2.30 9.62 -0.95
C TYR A 123 1.58 10.58 -1.90
N ARG A 124 2.34 11.38 -2.65
CA ARG A 124 1.80 12.36 -3.61
C ARG A 124 0.99 11.70 -4.71
N GLN A 125 1.49 10.62 -5.30
CA GLN A 125 0.77 9.89 -6.35
C GLN A 125 -0.59 9.38 -5.85
N LYS A 126 -0.66 8.86 -4.64
CA LYS A 126 -1.91 8.42 -4.02
C LYS A 126 -2.86 9.59 -3.76
N PHE A 127 -2.35 10.67 -3.19
CA PHE A 127 -3.15 11.85 -2.88
C PHE A 127 -3.70 12.51 -4.14
N GLU A 128 -2.85 12.76 -5.14
CA GLU A 128 -3.24 13.35 -6.41
C GLU A 128 -4.20 12.43 -7.18
N GLY A 129 -3.95 11.13 -7.22
CA GLY A 129 -4.83 10.15 -7.86
C GLY A 129 -6.20 10.04 -7.20
N ALA A 130 -6.28 10.15 -5.87
CA ALA A 130 -7.55 10.19 -5.15
C ALA A 130 -8.30 11.52 -5.38
N SER A 131 -7.57 12.65 -5.40
CA SER A 131 -8.14 13.99 -5.65
C SER A 131 -8.70 14.14 -7.07
N ALA A 132 -8.17 13.39 -8.02
CA ALA A 132 -8.59 13.39 -9.42
C ALA A 132 -9.58 12.25 -9.76
N ASP A 133 -10.13 11.56 -8.77
CA ASP A 133 -11.02 10.38 -8.94
C ASP A 133 -10.41 9.22 -9.77
N MET A 134 -9.09 9.19 -9.91
CA MET A 134 -8.38 8.10 -10.59
C MET A 134 -8.16 6.90 -9.67
N LEU A 135 -8.11 7.13 -8.35
CA LEU A 135 -8.04 6.12 -7.29
C LEU A 135 -9.26 6.25 -6.38
N ASN A 136 -9.61 5.18 -5.68
CA ASN A 136 -10.73 5.23 -4.73
C ASN A 136 -10.36 6.11 -3.52
N PRO A 137 -11.00 7.28 -3.33
CA PRO A 137 -10.62 8.23 -2.27
C PRO A 137 -10.80 7.66 -0.86
N ASN A 138 -11.81 6.80 -0.64
CA ASN A 138 -12.04 6.21 0.68
C ASN A 138 -10.93 5.22 1.08
N ILE A 139 -10.43 4.44 0.12
CA ILE A 139 -9.31 3.52 0.36
C ILE A 139 -8.05 4.31 0.62
N ILE A 140 -7.77 5.32 -0.21
CA ILE A 140 -6.56 6.13 -0.09
C ILE A 140 -6.56 6.96 1.19
N ALA A 141 -7.70 7.56 1.57
CA ALA A 141 -7.81 8.31 2.83
C ALA A 141 -7.47 7.44 4.05
N ARG A 142 -7.92 6.19 4.06
CA ARG A 142 -7.59 5.23 5.14
C ARG A 142 -6.11 4.83 5.11
N ASP A 143 -5.56 4.57 3.93
CA ASP A 143 -4.15 4.19 3.75
C ASP A 143 -3.20 5.34 4.14
N LEU A 144 -3.57 6.58 3.83
CA LEU A 144 -2.82 7.77 4.21
C LEU A 144 -3.09 8.27 5.64
N GLY A 145 -3.99 7.63 6.38
CA GLY A 145 -4.37 8.05 7.73
C GLY A 145 -5.17 9.37 7.79
N LEU A 146 -5.76 9.79 6.68
CA LEU A 146 -6.57 11.01 6.56
C LEU A 146 -8.04 10.80 6.97
N ALA A 147 -8.32 9.80 7.80
CA ALA A 147 -9.69 9.52 8.24
C ALA A 147 -10.26 10.69 9.04
N ASP A 148 -11.47 11.13 8.69
CA ASP A 148 -12.24 12.09 9.49
C ASP A 148 -12.44 11.53 10.90
N LYS A 149 -11.92 12.24 11.89
CA LYS A 149 -12.28 11.99 13.29
C LYS A 149 -13.73 12.44 13.48
N LYS A 150 -14.68 11.56 13.20
CA LYS A 150 -16.08 11.81 13.59
C LYS A 150 -16.16 11.69 15.10
N ASP A 151 -16.28 12.81 15.77
CA ASP A 151 -16.71 12.84 17.16
C ASP A 151 -18.18 12.37 17.19
N LEU A 152 -18.38 11.10 17.50
CA LEU A 152 -19.71 10.52 17.71
C LEU A 152 -20.19 10.86 19.13
N SER A 153 -20.19 12.15 19.49
CA SER A 153 -20.82 12.61 20.71
C SER A 153 -22.28 12.93 20.41
N SER A 154 -23.21 12.21 21.05
CA SER A 154 -24.60 12.62 21.07
C SER A 154 -24.84 13.63 22.21
N SER A 155 -25.77 14.57 22.01
CA SER A 155 -26.11 15.57 23.03
C SER A 155 -26.62 14.97 24.35
N ASP A 156 -27.12 13.72 24.31
CA ASP A 156 -27.57 12.93 25.44
C ASP A 156 -26.49 11.99 26.03
N LYS A 157 -25.27 12.05 25.48
CA LYS A 157 -24.12 11.21 25.84
C LYS A 157 -24.34 9.69 25.67
N SER A 158 -25.39 9.25 24.98
CA SER A 158 -25.69 7.83 24.73
C SER A 158 -24.60 7.12 23.92
N MET A 159 -23.88 7.87 23.05
CA MET A 159 -22.81 7.37 22.17
C MET A 159 -21.41 7.63 22.75
N SER A 160 -21.28 8.25 23.91
CA SER A 160 -19.98 8.39 24.57
C SER A 160 -19.53 7.03 25.12
N PRO A 161 -18.27 6.64 24.94
CA PRO A 161 -17.77 5.44 25.60
C PRO A 161 -17.97 5.61 27.10
N LYS A 162 -18.70 4.66 27.72
CA LYS A 162 -18.84 4.68 29.19
C LYS A 162 -17.43 4.65 29.76
N ALA A 163 -17.12 5.65 30.59
CA ALA A 163 -15.86 5.66 31.31
C ALA A 163 -15.68 4.32 31.99
N ALA A 164 -14.57 3.65 31.76
CA ALA A 164 -14.27 2.42 32.46
C ALA A 164 -14.42 2.68 33.95
N LEU A 165 -15.27 1.88 34.61
CA LEU A 165 -15.47 1.99 36.04
C LEU A 165 -14.09 1.79 36.71
N ASP A 166 -13.63 2.84 37.38
CA ASP A 166 -12.39 2.77 38.15
C ASP A 166 -12.66 1.94 39.41
N MET A 167 -12.38 0.66 39.30
CA MET A 167 -12.61 -0.32 40.36
C MET A 167 -11.85 0.01 41.65
N SER A 168 -10.80 0.82 41.57
CA SER A 168 -10.01 1.24 42.75
C SER A 168 -10.75 2.26 43.64
N LYS A 169 -11.80 2.87 43.15
CA LYS A 169 -12.61 3.89 43.85
C LYS A 169 -13.91 3.32 44.44
N LEU A 170 -14.15 2.04 44.21
CA LEU A 170 -15.34 1.39 44.77
C LEU A 170 -15.08 0.88 46.19
N SER A 171 -16.11 0.98 47.04
CA SER A 171 -16.03 0.39 48.39
C SER A 171 -15.98 -1.16 48.31
N PRO A 172 -15.43 -1.81 49.35
CA PRO A 172 -15.40 -3.29 49.38
C PRO A 172 -16.80 -3.93 49.25
N GLU A 173 -17.85 -3.25 49.81
CA GLU A 173 -19.21 -3.72 49.69
C GLU A 173 -19.74 -3.63 48.27
N ALA A 174 -19.46 -2.57 47.53
CA ALA A 174 -19.84 -2.38 46.12
C ALA A 174 -19.12 -3.39 45.20
N LEU A 175 -17.86 -3.71 45.50
CA LEU A 175 -17.12 -4.76 44.76
C LEU A 175 -17.72 -6.14 44.98
N ALA A 176 -18.14 -6.47 46.22
CA ALA A 176 -18.80 -7.73 46.54
C ALA A 176 -20.16 -7.88 45.82
N GLU A 177 -20.92 -6.79 45.69
CA GLU A 177 -22.20 -6.79 45.00
C GLU A 177 -22.03 -7.00 43.47
N ILE A 178 -21.02 -6.39 42.86
CA ILE A 178 -20.69 -6.61 41.45
C ILE A 178 -20.28 -8.06 41.17
N VAL A 179 -19.48 -8.66 42.02
CA VAL A 179 -19.08 -10.06 41.90
C VAL A 179 -20.30 -10.98 42.05
N ALA A 180 -21.18 -10.70 43.01
CA ALA A 180 -22.41 -11.50 43.20
C ALA A 180 -23.39 -11.42 42.01
N LEU A 181 -23.42 -10.28 41.30
CA LEU A 181 -24.21 -10.11 40.06
C LEU A 181 -23.58 -10.83 38.86
N GLY A 182 -22.26 -10.96 38.83
CA GLY A 182 -21.55 -11.70 37.78
C GLY A 182 -21.65 -13.21 37.87
N ASP A 183 -21.95 -13.77 39.08
CA ASP A 183 -22.09 -15.18 39.33
C ASP A 183 -23.55 -15.69 39.21
N ALA A 184 -24.49 -14.80 38.85
CA ALA A 184 -25.87 -15.22 38.60
C ALA A 184 -25.95 -16.07 37.33
N PRO A 185 -26.45 -17.34 37.38
CA PRO A 185 -26.58 -18.17 36.20
C PRO A 185 -27.59 -17.54 35.23
N ASP A 186 -27.20 -17.44 33.97
CA ASP A 186 -28.03 -17.05 32.84
C ASP A 186 -29.26 -17.96 32.78
N SER A 187 -30.36 -17.50 33.31
CA SER A 187 -31.62 -18.27 33.35
C SER A 187 -32.51 -17.82 32.17
N ALA A 188 -32.60 -18.78 31.19
CA ALA A 188 -33.57 -18.94 30.11
C ALA A 188 -33.39 -18.12 28.86
#